data_f3daba698927d9543ce0fbd839df58ff
#
_entry.id   f3daba698927d9543ce0fbd839df58ff
#
_cell.length_a   1.000
_cell.length_b   1.000
_cell.length_c   1.000
_cell.angle_alpha   90.00
_cell.angle_beta   90.00
_cell.angle_gamma   90.00
#
_symmetry.space_group_name_H-M   'P 1'
#
loop_
_entity.id
_entity.type
_entity.pdbx_description
1 polymer ?
#
loop_
_entity_poly.entity_id
_entity_poly.type
_entity_poly.pdbx_seq_one_letter_code
_entity_poly.pdbx_strand_id
1 'polypeptide(L)'
;MELIEILQALNACHGPSGSEGAVAGVLRTLAAPYVDSCTTDALGNLICHKKGSGPKILFAAHMDSIGLMVTHIDEKGFLRFGPVGGLSAHEVLGTPVRFANGTRGVVALEGKVEPKDMKLEHLYLDIGARNEAEAKVMVQVGDIAVYDTPAFCSGGRIFSPYLDDRIACAVLLMAMERLENTENDLYFVFTVQEEVGLRGARTAAYGVAPDYGIAVDVTDSDDIPSAPHACSSVTGKGAA
;
A
#
# COMPACT_ATOMS: atom_id res chain seq x y z
N MET A 1 -12.97 -3.15 -16.22
CA MET A 1 -12.94 -2.71 -14.79
C MET A 1 -12.70 -1.21 -14.73
N GLU A 2 -13.39 -0.48 -13.84
CA GLU A 2 -13.14 0.95 -13.65
C GLU A 2 -12.02 1.15 -12.61
N LEU A 3 -11.06 2.01 -12.91
CA LEU A 3 -9.87 2.24 -12.07
C LEU A 3 -10.23 2.62 -10.63
N ILE A 4 -11.21 3.52 -10.46
CA ILE A 4 -11.62 3.98 -9.12
C ILE A 4 -12.24 2.85 -8.29
N GLU A 5 -12.98 1.93 -8.92
CA GLU A 5 -13.59 0.79 -8.24
C GLU A 5 -12.51 -0.20 -7.74
N ILE A 6 -11.47 -0.43 -8.56
CA ILE A 6 -10.33 -1.26 -8.15
C ILE A 6 -9.65 -0.64 -6.93
N LEU A 7 -9.31 0.65 -7.00
CA LEU A 7 -8.65 1.36 -5.89
C LEU A 7 -9.49 1.36 -4.61
N GLN A 8 -10.80 1.57 -4.72
CA GLN A 8 -11.71 1.50 -3.59
C GLN A 8 -11.74 0.11 -2.97
N ALA A 9 -11.78 -0.94 -3.78
CA ALA A 9 -11.75 -2.32 -3.29
C ALA A 9 -10.42 -2.67 -2.59
N LEU A 10 -9.29 -2.25 -3.15
CA LEU A 10 -7.97 -2.47 -2.55
C LEU A 10 -7.79 -1.68 -1.25
N ASN A 11 -8.25 -0.41 -1.21
CA ASN A 11 -8.11 0.44 -0.02
C ASN A 11 -9.10 0.08 1.09
N ALA A 12 -10.19 -0.61 0.78
CA ALA A 12 -11.06 -1.19 1.81
C ALA A 12 -10.35 -2.29 2.62
N CYS A 13 -9.30 -2.89 2.06
CA CYS A 13 -8.52 -3.92 2.74
C CYS A 13 -7.49 -3.32 3.70
N HIS A 14 -7.31 -3.97 4.85
CA HIS A 14 -6.14 -3.76 5.70
C HIS A 14 -4.97 -4.52 5.09
N GLY A 15 -3.85 -3.84 4.80
CA GLY A 15 -2.73 -4.45 4.10
C GLY A 15 -1.41 -3.69 4.23
N PRO A 16 -0.97 -3.34 5.45
CA PRO A 16 0.37 -2.82 5.66
C PRO A 16 1.41 -3.92 5.44
N SER A 17 2.68 -3.54 5.26
CA SER A 17 3.79 -4.50 5.09
C SER A 17 3.76 -5.59 6.15
N GLY A 18 3.76 -6.86 5.72
CA GLY A 18 3.66 -8.05 6.56
C GLY A 18 2.22 -8.50 6.87
N SER A 19 1.19 -7.78 6.39
CA SER A 19 -0.23 -8.11 6.62
C SER A 19 -1.08 -7.97 5.34
N GLU A 20 -0.53 -8.30 4.18
CA GLU A 20 -1.10 -8.05 2.86
C GLU A 20 -2.19 -9.05 2.44
N GLY A 21 -2.45 -10.08 3.25
CA GLY A 21 -3.31 -11.21 2.85
C GLY A 21 -4.72 -10.82 2.36
N ALA A 22 -5.34 -9.79 2.95
CA ALA A 22 -6.65 -9.31 2.51
C ALA A 22 -6.58 -8.66 1.12
N VAL A 23 -5.54 -7.87 0.86
CA VAL A 23 -5.28 -7.23 -0.45
C VAL A 23 -5.01 -8.30 -1.50
N ALA A 24 -4.15 -9.27 -1.20
CA ALA A 24 -3.86 -10.41 -2.08
C ALA A 24 -5.12 -11.19 -2.45
N GLY A 25 -6.06 -11.33 -1.51
CA GLY A 25 -7.36 -11.98 -1.77
C GLY A 25 -8.21 -11.25 -2.80
N VAL A 26 -8.30 -9.92 -2.70
CA VAL A 26 -9.00 -9.08 -3.68
C VAL A 26 -8.32 -9.12 -5.04
N LEU A 27 -6.99 -8.93 -5.08
CA LEU A 27 -6.19 -8.98 -6.31
C LEU A 27 -6.35 -10.33 -7.02
N ARG A 28 -6.29 -11.44 -6.28
CA ARG A 28 -6.52 -12.79 -6.81
C ARG A 28 -7.90 -12.92 -7.48
N THR A 29 -8.93 -12.42 -6.81
CA THR A 29 -10.30 -12.48 -7.33
C THR A 29 -10.44 -11.69 -8.61
N LEU A 30 -9.86 -10.49 -8.68
CA LEU A 30 -9.91 -9.62 -9.85
C LEU A 30 -9.05 -10.13 -11.01
N ALA A 31 -7.91 -10.75 -10.73
CA ALA A 31 -7.00 -11.30 -11.74
C ALA A 31 -7.46 -12.64 -12.34
N ALA A 32 -8.16 -13.47 -11.56
CA ALA A 32 -8.49 -14.85 -11.92
C ALA A 32 -9.14 -15.03 -13.32
N PRO A 33 -10.01 -14.14 -13.82
CA PRO A 33 -10.60 -14.30 -15.15
C PRO A 33 -9.62 -14.16 -16.32
N TYR A 34 -8.44 -13.59 -16.10
CA TYR A 34 -7.52 -13.14 -17.15
C TYR A 34 -6.22 -13.95 -17.20
N VAL A 35 -5.99 -14.85 -16.25
CA VAL A 35 -4.76 -15.64 -16.10
C VAL A 35 -5.06 -17.13 -15.92
N ASP A 36 -4.07 -17.99 -16.18
CA ASP A 36 -4.24 -19.45 -16.06
C ASP A 36 -4.14 -19.94 -14.61
N SER A 37 -3.39 -19.22 -13.76
CA SER A 37 -3.25 -19.58 -12.36
C SER A 37 -2.84 -18.37 -11.50
N CYS A 38 -3.22 -18.39 -10.22
CA CYS A 38 -2.74 -17.49 -9.20
C CYS A 38 -2.26 -18.30 -7.99
N THR A 39 -1.00 -18.17 -7.65
CA THR A 39 -0.35 -18.83 -6.50
C THR A 39 0.19 -17.81 -5.53
N THR A 40 0.45 -18.24 -4.30
CA THR A 40 1.14 -17.41 -3.30
C THR A 40 2.44 -18.12 -2.94
N ASP A 41 3.54 -17.37 -2.94
CA ASP A 41 4.83 -17.90 -2.50
C ASP A 41 4.97 -17.92 -0.97
N ALA A 42 6.10 -18.41 -0.47
CA ALA A 42 6.34 -18.56 0.97
C ALA A 42 6.40 -17.21 1.72
N LEU A 43 6.73 -16.11 1.06
CA LEU A 43 6.76 -14.78 1.69
C LEU A 43 5.39 -14.09 1.66
N GLY A 44 4.49 -14.51 0.76
CA GLY A 44 3.17 -13.94 0.60
C GLY A 44 2.93 -13.23 -0.73
N ASN A 45 3.91 -13.16 -1.65
CA ASN A 45 3.70 -12.59 -2.98
C ASN A 45 2.59 -13.33 -3.72
N LEU A 46 1.67 -12.59 -4.31
CA LEU A 46 0.68 -13.15 -5.22
C LEU A 46 1.25 -13.18 -6.64
N ILE A 47 1.39 -14.37 -7.21
CA ILE A 47 1.93 -14.61 -8.53
C ILE A 47 0.81 -15.09 -9.44
N CYS A 48 0.40 -14.26 -10.39
CA CYS A 48 -0.61 -14.56 -11.40
C CYS A 48 0.09 -14.87 -12.72
N HIS A 49 -0.13 -16.05 -13.26
CA HIS A 49 0.59 -16.58 -14.41
C HIS A 49 -0.35 -16.73 -15.61
N LYS A 50 0.02 -16.14 -16.74
CA LYS A 50 -0.58 -16.36 -18.06
C LYS A 50 0.45 -17.09 -18.92
N LYS A 51 0.16 -18.35 -19.21
CA LYS A 51 1.07 -19.27 -19.90
C LYS A 51 1.32 -18.85 -21.34
N GLY A 52 2.58 -18.95 -21.74
CA GLY A 52 3.05 -18.79 -23.10
C GLY A 52 4.22 -19.73 -23.39
N SER A 53 4.69 -19.75 -24.64
CA SER A 53 5.84 -20.53 -25.09
C SER A 53 7.08 -19.68 -25.33
N GLY A 54 6.96 -18.38 -25.25
CA GLY A 54 8.04 -17.41 -25.43
C GLY A 54 8.79 -17.10 -24.15
N PRO A 55 9.60 -16.01 -24.15
CA PRO A 55 10.34 -15.58 -22.98
C PRO A 55 9.45 -15.32 -21.76
N LYS A 56 9.99 -15.60 -20.58
CA LYS A 56 9.37 -15.27 -19.31
C LYS A 56 9.50 -13.79 -19.02
N ILE A 57 8.39 -13.10 -18.91
CA ILE A 57 8.34 -11.67 -18.56
C ILE A 57 7.61 -11.52 -17.22
N LEU A 58 8.28 -10.90 -16.25
CA LEU A 58 7.73 -10.62 -14.95
C LEU A 58 7.39 -9.12 -14.85
N PHE A 59 6.14 -8.81 -14.52
CA PHE A 59 5.68 -7.49 -14.13
C PHE A 59 5.45 -7.48 -12.62
N ALA A 60 6.06 -6.54 -11.90
CA ALA A 60 5.93 -6.44 -10.45
C ALA A 60 5.33 -5.08 -10.05
N ALA A 61 4.38 -5.12 -9.13
CA ALA A 61 3.84 -3.96 -8.41
C ALA A 61 3.67 -4.36 -6.94
N HIS A 62 3.93 -3.46 -6.00
CA HIS A 62 3.75 -3.85 -4.59
C HIS A 62 2.34 -3.59 -4.09
N MET A 63 1.85 -4.50 -3.25
CA MET A 63 0.49 -4.43 -2.72
C MET A 63 0.43 -4.02 -1.25
N ASP A 64 1.58 -3.97 -0.57
CA ASP A 64 1.65 -3.47 0.79
C ASP A 64 1.53 -1.95 0.85
N SER A 65 1.33 -1.46 2.04
CA SER A 65 1.28 -0.03 2.32
C SER A 65 2.05 0.29 3.59
N ILE A 66 2.38 1.56 3.76
CA ILE A 66 2.84 2.11 5.03
C ILE A 66 1.78 1.93 6.12
N GLY A 67 2.20 2.01 7.38
CA GLY A 67 1.32 1.88 8.52
C GLY A 67 1.93 2.37 9.84
N LEU A 68 1.13 2.39 10.89
CA LEU A 68 1.48 2.85 12.23
C LEU A 68 1.36 1.67 13.20
N MET A 69 2.49 1.08 13.61
CA MET A 69 2.51 -0.05 14.54
C MET A 69 2.45 0.43 15.99
N VAL A 70 1.50 -0.04 16.76
CA VAL A 70 1.39 0.27 18.20
C VAL A 70 2.61 -0.27 18.93
N THR A 71 3.31 0.61 19.62
CA THR A 71 4.50 0.27 20.41
C THR A 71 4.26 0.33 21.92
N HIS A 72 3.28 1.12 22.36
CA HIS A 72 2.93 1.28 23.76
C HIS A 72 1.50 1.79 23.90
N ILE A 73 0.84 1.42 25.01
CA ILE A 73 -0.48 1.93 25.40
C ILE A 73 -0.30 2.59 26.77
N ASP A 74 -0.64 3.87 26.90
CA ASP A 74 -0.46 4.59 28.15
C ASP A 74 -1.65 4.43 29.12
N GLU A 75 -1.47 4.89 30.37
CA GLU A 75 -2.47 4.79 31.42
C GLU A 75 -3.80 5.49 31.09
N LYS A 76 -3.77 6.47 30.18
CA LYS A 76 -4.96 7.23 29.74
C LYS A 76 -5.64 6.61 28.53
N GLY A 77 -5.06 5.56 27.94
CA GLY A 77 -5.58 4.86 26.77
C GLY A 77 -5.10 5.39 25.43
N PHE A 78 -4.16 6.32 25.38
CA PHE A 78 -3.51 6.76 24.15
C PHE A 78 -2.43 5.78 23.72
N LEU A 79 -2.22 5.68 22.38
CA LEU A 79 -1.28 4.72 21.81
C LEU A 79 -0.05 5.43 21.25
N ARG A 80 1.13 4.95 21.61
CA ARG A 80 2.36 5.29 20.90
C ARG A 80 2.54 4.35 19.73
N PHE A 81 3.16 4.82 18.66
CA PHE A 81 3.38 4.02 17.47
C PHE A 81 4.78 4.24 16.88
N GLY A 82 5.25 3.25 16.16
CA GLY A 82 6.40 3.32 15.27
C GLY A 82 5.98 3.19 13.81
N PRO A 83 6.82 3.64 12.88
CA PRO A 83 6.52 3.54 11.45
C PRO A 83 6.66 2.10 10.94
N VAL A 84 5.78 1.72 10.02
CA VAL A 84 5.95 0.62 9.09
C VAL A 84 6.08 1.28 7.73
N GLY A 85 7.26 1.16 7.09
CA GLY A 85 7.60 1.95 5.91
C GLY A 85 7.97 3.41 6.21
N GLY A 86 7.94 4.27 5.22
CA GLY A 86 8.28 5.68 5.32
C GLY A 86 7.11 6.52 5.83
N LEU A 87 7.21 7.11 7.04
CA LEU A 87 6.21 8.04 7.58
C LEU A 87 6.84 9.39 7.91
N SER A 88 6.16 10.46 7.51
CA SER A 88 6.47 11.83 7.91
C SER A 88 5.48 12.32 8.98
N ALA A 89 6.00 12.93 10.06
CA ALA A 89 5.15 13.44 11.13
C ALA A 89 4.15 14.51 10.65
N HIS A 90 4.56 15.32 9.66
CA HIS A 90 3.72 16.37 9.10
C HIS A 90 2.56 15.83 8.26
N GLU A 91 2.78 14.69 7.59
CA GLU A 91 1.79 14.07 6.70
C GLU A 91 0.74 13.27 7.49
N VAL A 92 1.16 12.62 8.60
CA VAL A 92 0.25 11.76 9.36
C VAL A 92 -0.58 12.51 10.41
N LEU A 93 -0.17 13.72 10.80
CA LEU A 93 -0.91 14.49 11.81
C LEU A 93 -2.36 14.79 11.36
N GLY A 94 -3.31 14.45 12.21
CA GLY A 94 -4.74 14.65 11.95
C GLY A 94 -5.37 13.58 11.05
N THR A 95 -4.61 12.59 10.61
CA THR A 95 -5.11 11.52 9.72
C THR A 95 -5.99 10.53 10.48
N PRO A 96 -7.21 10.24 10.00
CA PRO A 96 -8.00 9.12 10.48
C PRO A 96 -7.33 7.80 10.15
N VAL A 97 -7.35 6.87 11.11
CA VAL A 97 -6.77 5.53 10.95
C VAL A 97 -7.73 4.44 11.38
N ARG A 98 -7.52 3.23 10.88
CA ARG A 98 -8.24 2.02 11.29
C ARG A 98 -7.29 0.84 11.45
N PHE A 99 -7.63 -0.03 12.40
CA PHE A 99 -6.98 -1.31 12.64
C PHE A 99 -7.70 -2.44 11.87
N ALA A 100 -7.05 -3.60 11.77
CA ALA A 100 -7.59 -4.77 11.11
C ALA A 100 -8.94 -5.25 11.69
N ASN A 101 -9.16 -5.07 12.98
CA ASN A 101 -10.39 -5.43 13.68
C ASN A 101 -11.51 -4.38 13.56
N GLY A 102 -11.29 -3.28 12.81
CA GLY A 102 -12.26 -2.21 12.61
C GLY A 102 -12.21 -1.08 13.65
N THR A 103 -11.36 -1.17 14.69
CA THR A 103 -11.13 -0.05 15.61
C THR A 103 -10.59 1.14 14.84
N ARG A 104 -11.16 2.32 15.10
CA ARG A 104 -10.77 3.58 14.44
C ARG A 104 -10.15 4.54 15.42
N GLY A 105 -9.32 5.45 14.91
CA GLY A 105 -8.70 6.50 15.71
C GLY A 105 -8.22 7.64 14.83
N VAL A 106 -7.54 8.58 15.45
CA VAL A 106 -6.92 9.72 14.78
C VAL A 106 -5.52 9.94 15.31
N VAL A 107 -4.62 10.38 14.45
CA VAL A 107 -3.26 10.79 14.86
C VAL A 107 -3.33 12.20 15.44
N ALA A 108 -2.82 12.38 16.64
CA ALA A 108 -2.80 13.67 17.33
C ALA A 108 -1.40 14.02 17.83
N LEU A 109 -1.17 15.31 18.11
CA LEU A 109 0.09 15.85 18.60
C LEU A 109 0.03 16.08 20.12
N GLU A 110 1.03 15.62 20.85
CA GLU A 110 1.16 15.88 22.27
C GLU A 110 1.75 17.27 22.57
N GLY A 111 1.22 17.91 23.63
CA GLY A 111 1.79 19.14 24.17
C GLY A 111 1.85 20.31 23.19
N LYS A 112 2.79 21.21 23.44
CA LYS A 112 3.10 22.35 22.59
C LYS A 112 4.43 22.08 21.90
N VAL A 113 4.38 21.55 20.68
CA VAL A 113 5.54 21.32 19.82
C VAL A 113 5.46 22.30 18.67
N GLU A 114 6.52 23.06 18.43
CA GLU A 114 6.60 23.94 17.27
C GLU A 114 6.64 23.09 15.99
N PRO A 115 5.94 23.50 14.92
CA PRO A 115 5.88 22.70 13.68
C PRO A 115 7.25 22.24 13.15
N LYS A 116 8.26 23.10 13.22
CA LYS A 116 9.63 22.80 12.76
C LYS A 116 10.34 21.70 13.56
N ASP A 117 9.90 21.47 14.82
CA ASP A 117 10.51 20.52 15.76
C ASP A 117 9.66 19.23 15.87
N MET A 118 8.57 19.11 15.11
CA MET A 118 7.67 17.98 15.15
C MET A 118 8.33 16.71 14.59
N LYS A 119 8.22 15.62 15.35
CA LYS A 119 8.72 14.29 15.01
C LYS A 119 7.63 13.25 15.29
N LEU A 120 7.76 12.05 14.73
CA LEU A 120 6.82 10.95 14.97
C LEU A 120 6.67 10.61 16.48
N GLU A 121 7.73 10.72 17.25
CA GLU A 121 7.73 10.48 18.70
C GLU A 121 6.84 11.44 19.51
N HIS A 122 6.49 12.60 18.93
CA HIS A 122 5.56 13.58 19.52
C HIS A 122 4.10 13.29 19.18
N LEU A 123 3.84 12.28 18.33
CA LEU A 123 2.50 11.92 17.93
C LEU A 123 1.98 10.71 18.73
N TYR A 124 0.67 10.62 18.82
CA TYR A 124 -0.02 9.49 19.42
C TYR A 124 -1.31 9.19 18.64
N LEU A 125 -1.86 7.98 18.82
CA LEU A 125 -3.18 7.62 18.32
C LEU A 125 -4.20 7.75 19.44
N ASP A 126 -5.28 8.47 19.17
CA ASP A 126 -6.48 8.51 19.99
C ASP A 126 -7.53 7.60 19.36
N ILE A 127 -7.90 6.53 20.06
CA ILE A 127 -8.94 5.56 19.67
C ILE A 127 -10.22 5.71 20.48
N GLY A 128 -10.33 6.77 21.30
CA GLY A 128 -11.48 7.03 22.14
C GLY A 128 -11.56 6.20 23.43
N ALA A 129 -10.50 5.48 23.79
CA ALA A 129 -10.41 4.73 25.05
C ALA A 129 -10.21 5.68 26.23
N ARG A 130 -10.82 5.39 27.38
CA ARG A 130 -10.76 6.23 28.59
C ARG A 130 -9.60 5.89 29.51
N ASN A 131 -8.98 4.74 29.31
CA ASN A 131 -7.86 4.23 30.09
C ASN A 131 -7.19 3.06 29.38
N GLU A 132 -6.03 2.63 29.93
CA GLU A 132 -5.22 1.53 29.38
C GLU A 132 -6.00 0.21 29.23
N ALA A 133 -6.82 -0.14 30.26
CA ALA A 133 -7.55 -1.41 30.24
C ALA A 133 -8.57 -1.46 29.10
N GLU A 134 -9.28 -0.36 28.86
CA GLU A 134 -10.23 -0.23 27.73
C GLU A 134 -9.49 -0.27 26.39
N ALA A 135 -8.37 0.45 26.26
CA ALA A 135 -7.56 0.44 25.04
C ALA A 135 -7.05 -0.96 24.70
N LYS A 136 -6.57 -1.72 25.71
CA LYS A 136 -6.08 -3.10 25.53
C LYS A 136 -7.16 -4.11 25.12
N VAL A 137 -8.43 -3.82 25.33
CA VAL A 137 -9.54 -4.62 24.78
C VAL A 137 -9.73 -4.33 23.29
N MET A 138 -9.45 -3.11 22.86
CA MET A 138 -9.66 -2.64 21.50
C MET A 138 -8.47 -2.97 20.59
N VAL A 139 -7.23 -2.78 21.08
CA VAL A 139 -5.99 -2.97 20.31
C VAL A 139 -4.87 -3.50 21.20
N GLN A 140 -3.84 -4.08 20.59
CA GLN A 140 -2.66 -4.60 21.29
C GLN A 140 -1.37 -3.97 20.74
N VAL A 141 -0.31 -4.03 21.53
CA VAL A 141 1.04 -3.70 21.04
C VAL A 141 1.40 -4.68 19.92
N GLY A 142 1.89 -4.14 18.80
CA GLY A 142 2.16 -4.88 17.57
C GLY A 142 1.03 -4.79 16.54
N ASP A 143 -0.19 -4.38 16.91
CA ASP A 143 -1.23 -4.09 15.93
C ASP A 143 -0.84 -2.90 15.05
N ILE A 144 -1.18 -2.95 13.77
CA ILE A 144 -0.85 -1.90 12.82
C ILE A 144 -2.14 -1.18 12.40
N ALA A 145 -2.14 0.14 12.50
CA ALA A 145 -3.17 0.99 11.94
C ALA A 145 -2.79 1.43 10.52
N VAL A 146 -3.78 1.56 9.65
CA VAL A 146 -3.67 2.09 8.28
C VAL A 146 -4.58 3.30 8.13
N TYR A 147 -4.36 4.15 7.12
CA TYR A 147 -5.21 5.32 6.87
C TYR A 147 -6.65 4.90 6.55
N ASP A 148 -7.61 5.61 7.13
CA ASP A 148 -9.05 5.37 6.95
C ASP A 148 -9.68 6.49 6.10
N THR A 149 -9.19 6.64 4.88
CA THR A 149 -9.67 7.65 3.94
C THR A 149 -10.10 6.96 2.64
N PRO A 150 -11.30 7.23 2.11
CA PRO A 150 -11.74 6.62 0.86
C PRO A 150 -11.02 7.22 -0.35
N ALA A 151 -10.85 6.41 -1.41
CA ALA A 151 -10.49 6.92 -2.72
C ALA A 151 -11.68 7.63 -3.36
N PHE A 152 -11.47 8.78 -4.00
CA PHE A 152 -12.51 9.55 -4.68
C PHE A 152 -11.97 10.28 -5.92
N CYS A 153 -12.87 10.68 -6.80
CA CYS A 153 -12.59 11.46 -7.99
C CYS A 153 -13.01 12.92 -7.79
N SER A 154 -12.17 13.87 -8.23
CA SER A 154 -12.51 15.28 -8.29
C SER A 154 -11.72 15.97 -9.41
N GLY A 155 -12.35 16.81 -10.22
CA GLY A 155 -11.70 17.57 -11.29
C GLY A 155 -10.97 16.71 -12.33
N GLY A 156 -11.41 15.47 -12.56
CA GLY A 156 -10.76 14.52 -13.47
C GLY A 156 -9.51 13.85 -12.91
N ARG A 157 -9.23 14.01 -11.61
CA ARG A 157 -8.14 13.36 -10.88
C ARG A 157 -8.67 12.41 -9.83
N ILE A 158 -7.88 11.41 -9.47
CA ILE A 158 -8.15 10.47 -8.37
C ILE A 158 -7.32 10.91 -7.16
N PHE A 159 -7.98 10.94 -6.02
CA PHE A 159 -7.38 11.16 -4.71
C PHE A 159 -7.54 9.88 -3.89
N SER A 160 -6.46 9.36 -3.38
CA SER A 160 -6.48 8.09 -2.64
C SER A 160 -5.29 8.02 -1.68
N PRO A 161 -5.44 7.43 -0.49
CA PRO A 161 -4.30 6.89 0.23
C PRO A 161 -3.71 5.73 -0.59
N TYR A 162 -2.43 5.47 -0.40
CA TYR A 162 -1.79 4.29 -0.99
C TYR A 162 -1.87 4.22 -2.52
N LEU A 163 -1.83 5.39 -3.24
CA LEU A 163 -1.52 5.37 -4.67
C LEU A 163 -0.18 4.68 -4.92
N ASP A 164 0.75 4.88 -4.02
CA ASP A 164 1.93 4.06 -3.81
C ASP A 164 1.56 2.78 -3.03
N ASP A 165 1.52 1.61 -3.63
CA ASP A 165 1.60 1.35 -5.07
C ASP A 165 0.33 0.61 -5.56
N ARG A 166 -0.82 0.87 -4.89
CA ARG A 166 -2.11 0.28 -5.28
C ARG A 166 -2.54 0.69 -6.70
N ILE A 167 -2.01 1.83 -7.20
CA ILE A 167 -2.28 2.27 -8.58
C ILE A 167 -1.59 1.34 -9.58
N ALA A 168 -0.33 0.93 -9.37
CA ALA A 168 0.31 -0.01 -10.27
C ALA A 168 -0.32 -1.40 -10.19
N CYS A 169 -0.77 -1.83 -9.00
CA CYS A 169 -1.59 -3.04 -8.88
C CYS A 169 -2.83 -2.97 -9.79
N ALA A 170 -3.54 -1.83 -9.79
CA ALA A 170 -4.70 -1.62 -10.65
C ALA A 170 -4.32 -1.57 -12.13
N VAL A 171 -3.19 -0.93 -12.48
CA VAL A 171 -2.65 -0.90 -13.85
C VAL A 171 -2.36 -2.31 -14.35
N LEU A 172 -1.74 -3.18 -13.54
CA LEU A 172 -1.48 -4.57 -13.92
C LEU A 172 -2.79 -5.35 -14.15
N LEU A 173 -3.80 -5.17 -13.30
CA LEU A 173 -5.12 -5.79 -13.50
C LEU A 173 -5.78 -5.33 -14.79
N MET A 174 -5.75 -4.03 -15.08
CA MET A 174 -6.32 -3.48 -16.31
C MET A 174 -5.52 -3.90 -17.56
N ALA A 175 -4.20 -4.11 -17.42
CA ALA A 175 -3.38 -4.67 -18.48
C ALA A 175 -3.76 -6.11 -18.78
N MET A 176 -3.94 -6.95 -17.73
CA MET A 176 -4.41 -8.34 -17.88
C MET A 176 -5.77 -8.40 -18.62
N GLU A 177 -6.71 -7.52 -18.24
CA GLU A 177 -8.04 -7.46 -18.86
C GLU A 177 -7.97 -7.14 -20.37
N ARG A 178 -7.02 -6.30 -20.79
CA ARG A 178 -6.84 -5.86 -22.18
C ARG A 178 -5.96 -6.78 -23.01
N LEU A 179 -5.29 -7.72 -22.37
CA LEU A 179 -4.36 -8.64 -23.03
C LEU A 179 -5.13 -9.75 -23.74
N GLU A 180 -5.25 -9.65 -25.07
CA GLU A 180 -5.98 -10.63 -25.89
C GLU A 180 -5.14 -11.89 -26.11
N ASN A 181 -3.97 -11.76 -26.78
CA ASN A 181 -3.10 -12.87 -27.12
C ASN A 181 -1.64 -12.50 -26.82
N THR A 182 -0.88 -13.48 -26.36
CA THR A 182 0.57 -13.36 -26.16
C THR A 182 1.24 -14.69 -26.41
N GLU A 183 2.43 -14.67 -27.02
CA GLU A 183 3.31 -15.81 -27.08
C GLU A 183 4.23 -15.88 -25.85
N ASN A 184 4.42 -14.76 -25.14
CA ASN A 184 5.27 -14.68 -23.97
C ASN A 184 4.66 -15.38 -22.76
N ASP A 185 5.50 -15.92 -21.92
CA ASP A 185 5.16 -16.54 -20.64
C ASP A 185 5.13 -15.44 -19.56
N LEU A 186 3.91 -14.94 -19.20
CA LEU A 186 3.76 -13.72 -18.41
C LEU A 186 3.45 -14.00 -16.94
N TYR A 187 4.21 -13.36 -16.08
CA TYR A 187 4.05 -13.39 -14.63
C TYR A 187 3.72 -11.99 -14.12
N PHE A 188 2.52 -11.80 -13.60
CA PHE A 188 2.09 -10.60 -12.91
C PHE A 188 2.22 -10.85 -11.42
N VAL A 189 3.12 -10.14 -10.78
CA VAL A 189 3.48 -10.38 -9.38
C VAL A 189 3.10 -9.18 -8.54
N PHE A 190 2.18 -9.39 -7.60
CA PHE A 190 1.85 -8.41 -6.58
C PHE A 190 2.72 -8.72 -5.37
N THR A 191 3.73 -7.88 -5.16
CA THR A 191 4.76 -8.13 -4.16
C THR A 191 4.37 -7.64 -2.79
N VAL A 192 4.97 -8.25 -1.76
CA VAL A 192 4.81 -7.89 -0.35
C VAL A 192 6.04 -7.19 0.17
N GLN A 193 5.90 -6.41 1.26
CA GLN A 193 7.00 -5.86 2.05
C GLN A 193 8.00 -5.03 1.21
N GLU A 194 7.50 -4.28 0.23
CA GLU A 194 8.30 -3.32 -0.53
C GLU A 194 8.76 -2.20 0.40
N GLU A 195 7.84 -1.58 1.14
CA GLU A 195 8.00 -0.43 2.02
C GLU A 195 9.04 -0.63 3.14
N VAL A 196 9.40 -1.88 3.41
CA VAL A 196 10.38 -2.27 4.42
C VAL A 196 11.64 -2.91 3.83
N GLY A 197 11.89 -2.71 2.53
CA GLY A 197 13.15 -3.03 1.85
C GLY A 197 13.07 -4.01 0.69
N LEU A 198 12.08 -3.90 -0.20
CA LEU A 198 11.97 -4.62 -1.49
C LEU A 198 11.98 -6.16 -1.33
N ARG A 199 11.46 -6.68 -0.22
CA ARG A 199 11.67 -8.09 0.17
C ARG A 199 10.95 -9.06 -0.76
N GLY A 200 9.69 -8.76 -1.09
CA GLY A 200 8.86 -9.60 -1.93
C GLY A 200 9.37 -9.72 -3.36
N ALA A 201 9.78 -8.62 -3.97
CA ALA A 201 10.28 -8.61 -5.34
C ALA A 201 11.50 -9.53 -5.53
N ARG A 202 12.42 -9.58 -4.55
CA ARG A 202 13.61 -10.44 -4.59
C ARG A 202 13.25 -11.93 -4.59
N THR A 203 12.32 -12.33 -3.69
CA THR A 203 11.91 -13.74 -3.57
C THR A 203 11.11 -14.18 -4.79
N ALA A 204 10.21 -13.33 -5.29
CA ALA A 204 9.40 -13.61 -6.47
C ALA A 204 10.28 -13.73 -7.73
N ALA A 205 11.20 -12.79 -7.96
CA ALA A 205 12.13 -12.84 -9.10
C ALA A 205 13.01 -14.10 -9.06
N TYR A 206 13.49 -14.48 -7.86
CA TYR A 206 14.25 -15.72 -7.72
C TYR A 206 13.40 -16.96 -8.04
N GLY A 207 12.16 -17.02 -7.57
CA GLY A 207 11.26 -18.16 -7.78
C GLY A 207 10.77 -18.30 -9.22
N VAL A 208 10.47 -17.19 -9.90
CA VAL A 208 10.03 -17.16 -11.31
C VAL A 208 11.22 -17.34 -12.27
N ALA A 209 12.38 -16.80 -11.93
CA ALA A 209 13.57 -16.74 -12.79
C ALA A 209 13.23 -16.20 -14.19
N PRO A 210 12.76 -14.93 -14.30
CA PRO A 210 12.30 -14.35 -15.57
C PRO A 210 13.47 -14.00 -16.47
N ASP A 211 13.25 -13.98 -17.80
CA ASP A 211 14.18 -13.46 -18.79
C ASP A 211 14.19 -11.92 -18.78
N TYR A 212 13.03 -11.32 -18.50
CA TYR A 212 12.84 -9.85 -18.38
C TYR A 212 11.98 -9.52 -17.16
N GLY A 213 12.40 -8.50 -16.41
CA GLY A 213 11.64 -7.96 -15.26
C GLY A 213 11.28 -6.50 -15.51
N ILE A 214 10.03 -6.15 -15.21
CA ILE A 214 9.50 -4.79 -15.30
C ILE A 214 8.86 -4.48 -13.95
N ALA A 215 9.47 -3.55 -13.19
CA ALA A 215 8.84 -2.98 -12.01
C ALA A 215 7.93 -1.82 -12.44
N VAL A 216 6.71 -1.83 -11.94
CA VAL A 216 5.73 -0.75 -12.14
C VAL A 216 5.49 -0.13 -10.77
N ASP A 217 5.74 1.15 -10.67
CA ASP A 217 5.70 1.91 -9.42
C ASP A 217 5.36 3.36 -9.71
N VAL A 218 5.18 4.18 -8.67
CA VAL A 218 4.89 5.61 -8.77
C VAL A 218 6.13 6.46 -8.56
N THR A 219 6.04 7.73 -8.92
CA THR A 219 7.04 8.74 -8.61
C THR A 219 6.37 10.09 -8.37
N ASP A 220 7.11 10.99 -7.71
CA ASP A 220 6.69 12.38 -7.54
C ASP A 220 6.53 13.09 -8.88
N SER A 221 5.71 14.14 -8.89
CA SER A 221 5.40 14.93 -10.07
C SER A 221 5.72 16.40 -9.86
N ASP A 222 6.19 17.08 -10.94
CA ASP A 222 6.55 18.50 -10.93
C ASP A 222 5.32 19.45 -10.98
N ASP A 223 4.12 18.92 -11.20
CA ASP A 223 2.90 19.74 -11.29
C ASP A 223 2.26 20.03 -9.92
N ILE A 224 3.11 20.31 -8.93
CA ILE A 224 2.73 20.79 -7.60
C ILE A 224 3.31 22.21 -7.34
N PRO A 225 2.68 23.02 -6.46
CA PRO A 225 3.22 24.32 -6.11
C PRO A 225 4.64 24.22 -5.54
N SER A 226 5.57 25.01 -6.08
CA SER A 226 6.97 25.07 -5.63
C SER A 226 7.74 23.75 -5.76
N ALA A 227 7.38 22.91 -6.74
CA ALA A 227 8.13 21.69 -7.04
C ALA A 227 9.63 22.00 -7.21
N PRO A 228 10.53 21.19 -6.62
CA PRO A 228 11.96 21.31 -6.93
C PRO A 228 12.15 20.96 -8.42
N HIS A 229 12.83 21.81 -9.18
CA HIS A 229 13.07 21.62 -10.63
C HIS A 229 13.88 20.35 -10.99
N ALA A 230 14.02 19.42 -10.06
CA ALA A 230 14.77 18.17 -10.22
C ALA A 230 13.89 16.98 -10.66
N CYS A 231 12.57 17.12 -10.60
CA CYS A 231 11.65 16.09 -11.04
C CYS A 231 11.29 16.32 -12.52
N SER A 232 11.37 15.31 -13.35
CA SER A 232 11.10 15.43 -14.79
C SER A 232 9.72 14.89 -15.19
N SER A 233 8.96 14.38 -14.24
CA SER A 233 7.64 13.80 -14.49
C SER A 233 6.52 14.82 -14.29
N VAL A 234 5.55 14.78 -15.20
CA VAL A 234 4.37 15.65 -15.18
C VAL A 234 3.14 14.79 -15.48
N THR A 235 2.11 14.94 -14.65
CA THR A 235 0.86 14.17 -14.82
C THR A 235 0.32 14.28 -16.24
N GLY A 236 0.02 13.12 -16.85
CA GLY A 236 -0.52 13.05 -18.21
C GLY A 236 0.50 13.15 -19.35
N LYS A 237 1.80 13.14 -19.06
CA LYS A 237 2.88 13.17 -20.08
C LYS A 237 3.47 11.81 -20.40
N GLY A 238 3.00 10.75 -19.77
CA GLY A 238 3.48 9.39 -19.94
C GLY A 238 4.15 8.86 -18.69
N ALA A 239 4.79 7.69 -18.81
CA ALA A 239 5.59 7.12 -17.75
C ALA A 239 6.84 7.95 -17.49
N ALA A 240 7.30 7.98 -16.23
CA ALA A 240 8.51 8.67 -15.81
C ALA A 240 9.78 7.88 -16.14
#